data_369f3bf6d176f5f0f4c2cea846b17a8d
#
_entry.id   369f3bf6d176f5f0f4c2cea846b17a8d
#
_cell.length_a   1.000
_cell.length_b   1.000
_cell.length_c   1.000
_cell.angle_alpha   90.00
_cell.angle_beta   90.00
_cell.angle_gamma   90.00
#
_symmetry.space_group_name_H-M   'P 1'
#
loop_
_entity.id
_entity.type
_entity.pdbx_description
1 polymer ?
#
loop_
_entity_poly.entity_id
_entity_poly.type
_entity_poly.pdbx_seq_one_letter_code
_entity_poly.pdbx_strand_id
1 'polypeptide(L)'
;MVYTSTHTHSSLEKAVRVAGIGDAQLRAIDVDENYAMVADAFEEQVAVDRAAGLVPIMVTGTVGTTSSNAMDPLRAIGEIANREGIWFHVDAAMSGTAMVCPEFRHLIDGVELADSYCFNPHKWMFTNFDCSAFYVRDRAALINSLSVLPEYLRNEATESGAVIDYRDWHIPLGRRFRALKLWFVIRHYGVEGLRHHVREHVAWARSFADRVVMHPDFELSAPLPLNLVCFRHIAGDEMNQHILDSVNGSGEMYLTHTKLDGNIVLRMSIGGTNTTESAVTQAWNRIVAVVDRAAV
;
A
#
# COMPACT_ATOMS: atom_id res chain seq x y z
N MET A 1 8.46 -17.76 11.13
CA MET A 1 8.21 -16.37 11.57
C MET A 1 7.87 -15.55 10.34
N VAL A 2 6.94 -14.62 10.43
CA VAL A 2 6.58 -13.65 9.41
C VAL A 2 7.02 -12.27 9.87
N TYR A 3 7.64 -11.48 8.98
CA TYR A 3 8.21 -10.17 9.30
C TYR A 3 7.53 -9.08 8.48
N THR A 4 7.36 -7.92 9.09
CA THR A 4 6.77 -6.73 8.47
C THR A 4 7.16 -5.49 9.25
N SER A 5 6.95 -4.27 8.71
CA SER A 5 7.14 -3.07 9.51
C SER A 5 5.96 -2.80 10.45
N THR A 6 6.19 -2.00 11.49
CA THR A 6 5.14 -1.51 12.38
C THR A 6 4.08 -0.67 11.64
N HIS A 7 4.39 -0.18 10.44
CA HIS A 7 3.51 0.62 9.59
C HIS A 7 2.80 -0.16 8.47
N THR A 8 3.02 -1.47 8.38
CA THR A 8 2.33 -2.33 7.41
C THR A 8 0.82 -2.36 7.67
N HIS A 9 0.06 -2.51 6.59
CA HIS A 9 -1.40 -2.59 6.68
C HIS A 9 -1.86 -3.81 7.47
N SER A 10 -2.89 -3.66 8.30
CA SER A 10 -3.47 -4.72 9.15
C SER A 10 -3.97 -5.98 8.41
N SER A 11 -4.06 -5.91 7.06
CA SER A 11 -4.39 -7.09 6.24
C SER A 11 -3.36 -8.21 6.38
N LEU A 12 -2.08 -7.89 6.60
CA LEU A 12 -1.05 -8.90 6.82
C LEU A 12 -1.24 -9.62 8.17
N GLU A 13 -1.49 -8.87 9.24
CA GLU A 13 -1.83 -9.46 10.54
C GLU A 13 -3.06 -10.39 10.43
N LYS A 14 -4.10 -9.91 9.74
CA LYS A 14 -5.28 -10.74 9.47
C LYS A 14 -4.94 -11.98 8.62
N ALA A 15 -4.07 -11.86 7.62
CA ALA A 15 -3.66 -12.99 6.78
C ALA A 15 -2.88 -14.03 7.59
N VAL A 16 -1.99 -13.61 8.50
CA VAL A 16 -1.26 -14.50 9.41
C VAL A 16 -2.21 -15.30 10.31
N ARG A 17 -3.27 -14.63 10.83
CA ARG A 17 -4.33 -15.30 11.61
C ARG A 17 -5.12 -16.30 10.77
N VAL A 18 -5.55 -15.90 9.57
CA VAL A 18 -6.33 -16.76 8.66
C VAL A 18 -5.51 -17.97 8.19
N ALA A 19 -4.20 -17.80 7.99
CA ALA A 19 -3.30 -18.89 7.64
C ALA A 19 -3.01 -19.86 8.81
N GLY A 20 -3.51 -19.58 10.01
CA GLY A 20 -3.27 -20.42 11.19
C GLY A 20 -1.85 -20.29 11.77
N ILE A 21 -1.07 -19.31 11.32
CA ILE A 21 0.28 -19.06 11.83
C ILE A 21 0.19 -18.43 13.23
N GLY A 22 -0.71 -17.47 13.44
CA GLY A 22 -0.96 -16.81 14.72
C GLY A 22 -0.07 -15.59 14.98
N ASP A 23 -0.56 -14.70 15.84
CA ASP A 23 0.07 -13.39 16.10
C ASP A 23 1.47 -13.51 16.77
N ALA A 24 1.68 -14.55 17.56
CA ALA A 24 2.97 -14.78 18.22
C ALA A 24 4.13 -14.99 17.23
N GLN A 25 3.83 -15.37 15.99
CA GLN A 25 4.79 -15.59 14.92
C GLN A 25 4.97 -14.38 14.00
N LEU A 26 4.25 -13.29 14.22
CA LEU A 26 4.42 -12.04 13.49
C LEU A 26 5.42 -11.14 14.22
N ARG A 27 6.44 -10.68 13.50
CA ARG A 27 7.43 -9.69 13.96
C ARG A 27 7.17 -8.36 13.29
N ALA A 28 6.85 -7.35 14.07
CA ALA A 28 6.76 -5.96 13.63
C ALA A 28 8.15 -5.32 13.80
N ILE A 29 8.82 -5.04 12.70
CA ILE A 29 10.14 -4.41 12.66
C ILE A 29 9.98 -2.91 12.79
N ASP A 30 10.85 -2.26 13.50
CA ASP A 30 10.87 -0.82 13.69
C ASP A 30 11.09 -0.09 12.36
N VAL A 31 10.65 1.16 12.34
CA VAL A 31 10.78 2.07 11.21
C VAL A 31 11.72 3.22 11.54
N ASP A 32 12.27 3.84 10.50
CA ASP A 32 13.08 5.06 10.60
C ASP A 32 12.23 6.33 10.75
N GLU A 33 12.87 7.49 10.71
CA GLU A 33 12.21 8.82 10.76
C GLU A 33 11.31 9.10 9.54
N ASN A 34 11.42 8.32 8.49
CA ASN A 34 10.56 8.36 7.30
C ASN A 34 9.45 7.32 7.33
N TYR A 35 9.31 6.60 8.44
CA TYR A 35 8.36 5.50 8.65
C TYR A 35 8.60 4.29 7.71
N ALA A 36 9.81 4.16 7.16
CA ALA A 36 10.24 3.02 6.36
C ALA A 36 10.89 1.94 7.25
N MET A 37 10.71 0.67 6.91
CA MET A 37 11.30 -0.46 7.65
C MET A 37 12.82 -0.29 7.75
N VAL A 38 13.37 -0.44 8.94
CA VAL A 38 14.83 -0.49 9.16
C VAL A 38 15.33 -1.88 8.77
N ALA A 39 16.03 -1.97 7.63
CA ALA A 39 16.49 -3.26 7.08
C ALA A 39 17.49 -3.97 8.01
N ASP A 40 18.37 -3.24 8.69
CA ASP A 40 19.32 -3.80 9.65
C ASP A 40 18.58 -4.43 10.86
N ALA A 41 17.52 -3.78 11.35
CA ALA A 41 16.69 -4.33 12.43
C ALA A 41 15.96 -5.62 11.99
N PHE A 42 15.55 -5.69 10.72
CA PHE A 42 15.01 -6.94 10.16
C PHE A 42 16.05 -8.05 10.15
N GLU A 43 17.28 -7.77 9.71
CA GLU A 43 18.38 -8.75 9.72
C GLU A 43 18.70 -9.25 11.12
N GLU A 44 18.82 -8.35 12.07
CA GLU A 44 19.06 -8.67 13.48
C GLU A 44 17.95 -9.56 14.06
N GLN A 45 16.67 -9.24 13.78
CA GLN A 45 15.54 -10.03 14.25
C GLN A 45 15.52 -11.43 13.65
N VAL A 46 15.88 -11.58 12.37
CA VAL A 46 16.03 -12.90 11.73
C VAL A 46 17.11 -13.73 12.46
N ALA A 47 18.25 -13.13 12.77
CA ALA A 47 19.33 -13.80 13.48
C ALA A 47 18.91 -14.25 14.89
N VAL A 48 18.18 -13.41 15.62
CA VAL A 48 17.64 -13.72 16.96
C VAL A 48 16.63 -14.88 16.86
N ASP A 49 15.69 -14.85 15.93
CA ASP A 49 14.68 -15.89 15.78
C ASP A 49 15.32 -17.23 15.40
N ARG A 50 16.33 -17.24 14.51
CA ARG A 50 17.08 -18.46 14.17
C ARG A 50 17.86 -19.05 15.35
N ALA A 51 18.50 -18.19 16.14
CA ALA A 51 19.21 -18.63 17.33
C ALA A 51 18.26 -19.25 18.37
N ALA A 52 16.99 -18.81 18.38
CA ALA A 52 15.93 -19.38 19.19
C ALA A 52 15.31 -20.67 18.61
N GLY A 53 15.82 -21.17 17.47
CA GLY A 53 15.29 -22.35 16.79
C GLY A 53 13.99 -22.11 16.00
N LEU A 54 13.61 -20.84 15.78
CA LEU A 54 12.44 -20.46 15.01
C LEU A 54 12.77 -20.40 13.51
N VAL A 55 11.76 -20.63 12.66
CA VAL A 55 11.93 -20.68 11.23
C VAL A 55 11.37 -19.41 10.58
N PRO A 56 12.21 -18.50 10.04
CA PRO A 56 11.78 -17.41 9.18
C PRO A 56 11.14 -17.96 7.90
N ILE A 57 9.94 -17.49 7.52
CA ILE A 57 9.23 -17.98 6.33
C ILE A 57 8.91 -16.87 5.33
N MET A 58 8.61 -15.65 5.80
CA MET A 58 8.17 -14.58 4.91
C MET A 58 8.51 -13.21 5.50
N VAL A 59 8.89 -12.27 4.64
CA VAL A 59 8.93 -10.84 4.95
C VAL A 59 8.08 -10.08 3.94
N THR A 60 7.41 -9.02 4.41
CA THR A 60 6.66 -8.09 3.56
C THR A 60 7.31 -6.72 3.62
N GLY A 61 7.78 -6.22 2.46
CA GLY A 61 8.13 -4.82 2.26
C GLY A 61 6.97 -4.09 1.60
N THR A 62 6.65 -2.89 2.10
CA THR A 62 5.51 -2.09 1.65
C THR A 62 5.97 -0.88 0.84
N VAL A 63 5.39 -0.69 -0.34
CA VAL A 63 5.58 0.51 -1.16
C VAL A 63 4.35 1.39 -1.03
N GLY A 64 4.47 2.41 -0.20
CA GLY A 64 3.38 3.31 0.16
C GLY A 64 2.50 2.77 1.29
N THR A 65 3.03 2.79 2.51
CA THR A 65 2.28 2.39 3.71
C THR A 65 0.99 3.17 3.86
N THR A 66 -0.03 2.54 4.41
CA THR A 66 -1.37 3.14 4.49
C THR A 66 -1.39 4.42 5.33
N SER A 67 -0.64 4.47 6.41
CA SER A 67 -0.65 5.61 7.34
C SER A 67 0.13 6.81 6.82
N SER A 68 1.35 6.61 6.32
CA SER A 68 2.31 7.67 6.01
C SER A 68 2.77 7.72 4.54
N ASN A 69 2.38 6.73 3.72
CA ASN A 69 2.90 6.53 2.36
C ASN A 69 4.41 6.26 2.31
N ALA A 70 4.99 5.76 3.42
CA ALA A 70 6.39 5.39 3.49
C ALA A 70 6.75 4.30 2.48
N MET A 71 8.00 4.30 2.05
CA MET A 71 8.55 3.37 1.06
C MET A 71 9.63 2.52 1.74
N ASP A 72 9.33 1.25 1.98
CA ASP A 72 10.31 0.33 2.55
C ASP A 72 11.49 0.11 1.57
N PRO A 73 12.72 -0.06 2.06
CA PRO A 73 13.92 -0.22 1.23
C PRO A 73 13.99 -1.64 0.63
N LEU A 74 13.21 -1.87 -0.45
CA LEU A 74 12.99 -3.20 -1.02
C LEU A 74 14.29 -3.94 -1.38
N ARG A 75 15.31 -3.20 -1.87
CA ARG A 75 16.60 -3.80 -2.24
C ARG A 75 17.30 -4.41 -1.03
N ALA A 76 17.44 -3.65 0.04
CA ALA A 76 18.09 -4.15 1.27
C ALA A 76 17.31 -5.31 1.89
N ILE A 77 15.97 -5.18 1.99
CA ILE A 77 15.10 -6.24 2.51
C ILE A 77 15.21 -7.50 1.62
N GLY A 78 15.16 -7.34 0.30
CA GLY A 78 15.22 -8.45 -0.65
C GLY A 78 16.56 -9.17 -0.66
N GLU A 79 17.68 -8.46 -0.51
CA GLU A 79 19.02 -9.06 -0.40
C GLU A 79 19.14 -9.91 0.89
N ILE A 80 18.64 -9.41 2.02
CA ILE A 80 18.57 -10.17 3.27
C ILE A 80 17.66 -11.39 3.09
N ALA A 81 16.45 -11.21 2.59
CA ALA A 81 15.47 -12.28 2.42
C ALA A 81 16.01 -13.42 1.53
N ASN A 82 16.59 -13.06 0.39
CA ASN A 82 17.15 -14.05 -0.54
C ASN A 82 18.36 -14.81 0.06
N ARG A 83 19.25 -14.12 0.75
CA ARG A 83 20.37 -14.73 1.46
C ARG A 83 19.90 -15.70 2.54
N GLU A 84 18.85 -15.34 3.26
CA GLU A 84 18.29 -16.12 4.36
C GLU A 84 17.25 -17.18 3.92
N GLY A 85 16.91 -17.26 2.62
CA GLY A 85 15.89 -18.19 2.11
C GLY A 85 14.48 -17.89 2.62
N ILE A 86 14.15 -16.61 2.80
CA ILE A 86 12.87 -16.11 3.28
C ILE A 86 12.05 -15.63 2.07
N TRP A 87 10.77 -16.02 1.98
CA TRP A 87 9.87 -15.52 0.93
C TRP A 87 9.70 -14.00 1.06
N PHE A 88 10.04 -13.28 0.01
CA PHE A 88 9.90 -11.83 -0.04
C PHE A 88 8.65 -11.42 -0.80
N HIS A 89 7.68 -10.84 -0.09
CA HIS A 89 6.47 -10.26 -0.67
C HIS A 89 6.56 -8.73 -0.70
N VAL A 90 6.16 -8.13 -1.81
CA VAL A 90 6.03 -6.67 -1.94
C VAL A 90 4.57 -6.29 -2.00
N ASP A 91 4.11 -5.53 -0.99
CA ASP A 91 2.80 -4.90 -0.97
C ASP A 91 2.90 -3.47 -1.52
N ALA A 92 2.46 -3.28 -2.74
CA ALA A 92 2.33 -1.99 -3.40
C ALA A 92 0.85 -1.66 -3.68
N ALA A 93 -0.04 -2.03 -2.75
CA ALA A 93 -1.49 -2.02 -2.94
C ALA A 93 -2.04 -0.73 -3.56
N MET A 94 -1.56 0.44 -3.15
CA MET A 94 -1.93 1.73 -3.73
C MET A 94 -0.86 2.24 -4.70
N SER A 95 0.38 2.31 -4.25
CA SER A 95 1.48 2.98 -4.95
C SER A 95 1.96 2.23 -6.19
N GLY A 96 1.64 0.95 -6.33
CA GLY A 96 1.94 0.16 -7.54
C GLY A 96 1.36 0.76 -8.82
N THR A 97 0.28 1.52 -8.74
CA THR A 97 -0.27 2.25 -9.88
C THR A 97 0.69 3.33 -10.40
N ALA A 98 1.46 3.97 -9.53
CA ALA A 98 2.42 5.02 -9.94
C ALA A 98 3.53 4.48 -10.85
N MET A 99 3.80 3.18 -10.82
CA MET A 99 4.85 2.54 -11.62
C MET A 99 4.54 2.54 -13.13
N VAL A 100 3.34 2.92 -13.53
CA VAL A 100 3.02 3.22 -14.94
C VAL A 100 3.85 4.41 -15.44
N CYS A 101 4.24 5.32 -14.56
CA CYS A 101 5.10 6.48 -14.81
C CYS A 101 6.58 6.08 -14.59
N PRO A 102 7.44 6.17 -15.61
CA PRO A 102 8.85 5.77 -15.49
C PRO A 102 9.61 6.50 -14.39
N GLU A 103 9.28 7.77 -14.16
CA GLU A 103 9.93 8.63 -13.17
C GLU A 103 9.72 8.20 -11.71
N PHE A 104 8.69 7.40 -11.42
CA PHE A 104 8.43 6.88 -10.07
C PHE A 104 8.97 5.46 -9.84
N ARG A 105 9.52 4.81 -10.85
CA ARG A 105 9.99 3.40 -10.74
C ARG A 105 11.17 3.23 -9.80
N HIS A 106 11.91 4.29 -9.50
CA HIS A 106 12.97 4.24 -8.49
C HIS A 106 12.42 3.89 -7.09
N LEU A 107 11.12 4.13 -6.82
CA LEU A 107 10.48 3.79 -5.55
C LEU A 107 10.29 2.28 -5.33
N ILE A 108 10.46 1.47 -6.37
CA ILE A 108 10.42 0.01 -6.29
C ILE A 108 11.77 -0.62 -6.64
N ASP A 109 12.87 0.11 -6.43
CA ASP A 109 14.21 -0.47 -6.62
C ASP A 109 14.38 -1.70 -5.73
N GLY A 110 14.80 -2.84 -6.30
CA GLY A 110 14.86 -4.13 -5.61
C GLY A 110 13.61 -5.01 -5.76
N VAL A 111 12.55 -4.55 -6.45
CA VAL A 111 11.35 -5.38 -6.67
C VAL A 111 11.64 -6.68 -7.43
N GLU A 112 12.70 -6.72 -8.23
CA GLU A 112 13.16 -7.91 -8.94
C GLU A 112 13.65 -9.01 -7.99
N LEU A 113 13.91 -8.69 -6.73
CA LEU A 113 14.28 -9.65 -5.69
C LEU A 113 13.05 -10.31 -5.04
N ALA A 114 11.85 -9.77 -5.24
CA ALA A 114 10.63 -10.28 -4.62
C ALA A 114 10.18 -11.61 -5.23
N ASP A 115 9.66 -12.51 -4.41
CA ASP A 115 9.01 -13.76 -4.83
C ASP A 115 7.56 -13.52 -5.23
N SER A 116 6.92 -12.53 -4.62
CA SER A 116 5.55 -12.11 -4.97
C SER A 116 5.36 -10.61 -4.81
N TYR A 117 4.43 -10.07 -5.60
CA TYR A 117 4.09 -8.65 -5.63
C TYR A 117 2.58 -8.48 -5.79
N CYS A 118 2.01 -7.52 -5.11
CA CYS A 118 0.61 -7.14 -5.34
C CYS A 118 0.44 -5.63 -5.51
N PHE A 119 -0.55 -5.26 -6.32
CA PHE A 119 -1.12 -3.91 -6.31
C PHE A 119 -2.63 -3.98 -6.56
N ASN A 120 -3.34 -2.92 -6.17
CA ASN A 120 -4.79 -2.89 -6.23
C ASN A 120 -5.29 -1.87 -7.25
N PRO A 121 -5.61 -2.29 -8.50
CA PRO A 121 -6.22 -1.40 -9.49
C PRO A 121 -7.48 -0.68 -8.99
N HIS A 122 -8.21 -1.25 -8.04
CA HIS A 122 -9.39 -0.64 -7.42
C HIS A 122 -9.07 0.50 -6.44
N LYS A 123 -7.78 0.79 -6.16
CA LYS A 123 -7.37 1.96 -5.35
C LYS A 123 -7.09 3.15 -6.27
N TRP A 124 -5.92 3.24 -6.83
CA TRP A 124 -5.48 4.41 -7.58
C TRP A 124 -5.51 4.25 -9.11
N MET A 125 -5.84 3.05 -9.63
CA MET A 125 -5.95 2.80 -11.07
C MET A 125 -7.40 2.79 -11.57
N PHE A 126 -8.27 3.59 -10.95
CA PHE A 126 -9.64 3.90 -11.38
C PHE A 126 -10.55 2.69 -11.65
N THR A 127 -10.17 1.52 -11.21
CA THR A 127 -10.96 0.30 -11.40
C THR A 127 -11.96 0.14 -10.26
N ASN A 128 -13.23 -0.12 -10.58
CA ASN A 128 -14.25 -0.32 -9.56
C ASN A 128 -13.89 -1.45 -8.60
N PHE A 129 -14.21 -1.26 -7.33
CA PHE A 129 -14.03 -2.29 -6.29
C PHE A 129 -14.77 -3.58 -6.65
N ASP A 130 -14.18 -4.75 -6.50
CA ASP A 130 -12.84 -5.06 -6.08
C ASP A 130 -11.99 -5.53 -7.27
N CYS A 131 -10.73 -5.16 -7.31
CA CYS A 131 -9.75 -5.66 -8.28
C CYS A 131 -8.35 -5.55 -7.67
N SER A 132 -7.74 -6.69 -7.37
CA SER A 132 -6.37 -6.80 -6.90
C SER A 132 -5.58 -7.64 -7.90
N ALA A 133 -4.39 -7.20 -8.28
CA ALA A 133 -3.47 -7.94 -9.12
C ALA A 133 -2.36 -8.53 -8.23
N PHE A 134 -2.11 -9.83 -8.39
CA PHE A 134 -1.08 -10.56 -7.68
C PHE A 134 -0.15 -11.22 -8.69
N TYR A 135 1.13 -11.05 -8.48
CA TYR A 135 2.18 -11.64 -9.29
C TYR A 135 3.04 -12.54 -8.41
N VAL A 136 3.48 -13.63 -8.95
CA VAL A 136 4.38 -14.59 -8.30
C VAL A 136 5.50 -14.95 -9.27
N ARG A 137 6.73 -15.01 -8.77
CA ARG A 137 7.90 -15.38 -9.56
C ARG A 137 7.83 -16.85 -9.98
N ASP A 138 7.63 -17.74 -9.02
CA ASP A 138 7.47 -19.16 -9.25
C ASP A 138 5.99 -19.58 -9.18
N ARG A 139 5.37 -19.71 -10.35
CA ARG A 139 3.98 -20.18 -10.44
C ARG A 139 3.80 -21.62 -9.97
N ALA A 140 4.85 -22.46 -10.09
CA ALA A 140 4.75 -23.84 -9.66
C ALA A 140 4.61 -23.93 -8.14
N ALA A 141 5.35 -23.10 -7.39
CA ALA A 141 5.21 -23.02 -5.94
C ALA A 141 3.77 -22.63 -5.53
N LEU A 142 3.17 -21.65 -6.22
CA LEU A 142 1.79 -21.24 -5.98
C LEU A 142 0.79 -22.38 -6.27
N ILE A 143 0.89 -22.99 -7.46
CA ILE A 143 -0.01 -24.05 -7.90
C ILE A 143 0.10 -25.26 -6.97
N ASN A 144 1.32 -25.71 -6.67
CA ASN A 144 1.54 -26.87 -5.80
C ASN A 144 1.02 -26.66 -4.39
N SER A 145 0.99 -25.41 -3.90
CA SER A 145 0.47 -25.07 -2.58
C SER A 145 -1.05 -25.06 -2.52
N LEU A 146 -1.73 -24.79 -3.63
CA LEU A 146 -3.18 -24.55 -3.66
C LEU A 146 -3.95 -25.62 -4.43
N SER A 147 -3.30 -26.40 -5.29
CA SER A 147 -3.96 -27.41 -6.11
C SER A 147 -4.42 -28.58 -5.24
N VAL A 148 -5.71 -28.86 -5.32
CA VAL A 148 -6.31 -30.10 -4.82
C VAL A 148 -7.07 -30.71 -6.00
N LEU A 149 -6.46 -31.75 -6.63
CA LEU A 149 -6.99 -32.40 -7.82
C LEU A 149 -7.73 -33.71 -7.46
N PRO A 150 -9.02 -33.65 -7.05
CA PRO A 150 -9.81 -34.85 -6.94
C PRO A 150 -10.00 -35.49 -8.32
N GLU A 151 -10.19 -36.81 -8.35
CA GLU A 151 -10.19 -37.63 -9.59
C GLU A 151 -11.18 -37.08 -10.64
N TYR A 152 -12.38 -36.62 -10.20
CA TYR A 152 -13.40 -36.12 -11.12
C TYR A 152 -13.05 -34.79 -11.82
N LEU A 153 -11.99 -34.08 -11.37
CA LEU A 153 -11.49 -32.85 -11.99
C LEU A 153 -10.27 -33.06 -12.87
N ARG A 154 -9.70 -34.27 -12.92
CA ARG A 154 -8.58 -34.58 -13.79
C ARG A 154 -9.02 -34.67 -15.25
N ASN A 155 -8.23 -34.08 -16.11
CA ASN A 155 -8.40 -34.22 -17.56
C ASN A 155 -7.05 -34.11 -18.26
N GLU A 156 -6.94 -34.75 -19.43
CA GLU A 156 -5.70 -34.83 -20.21
C GLU A 156 -5.13 -33.45 -20.57
N ALA A 157 -5.99 -32.46 -20.83
CA ALA A 157 -5.56 -31.12 -21.22
C ALA A 157 -4.87 -30.38 -20.08
N THR A 158 -5.37 -30.53 -18.83
CA THR A 158 -4.75 -29.96 -17.63
C THR A 158 -3.46 -30.72 -17.28
N GLU A 159 -3.48 -32.05 -17.30
CA GLU A 159 -2.32 -32.87 -16.95
C GLU A 159 -1.16 -32.73 -17.96
N SER A 160 -1.45 -32.56 -19.24
CA SER A 160 -0.46 -32.28 -20.27
C SER A 160 0.11 -30.87 -20.26
N GLY A 161 -0.47 -29.93 -19.44
CA GLY A 161 -0.11 -28.51 -19.42
C GLY A 161 -0.54 -27.75 -20.68
N ALA A 162 -1.40 -28.32 -21.53
CA ALA A 162 -1.91 -27.69 -22.73
C ALA A 162 -2.84 -26.49 -22.43
N VAL A 163 -3.44 -26.47 -21.22
CA VAL A 163 -4.27 -25.38 -20.73
C VAL A 163 -3.82 -24.94 -19.35
N ILE A 164 -4.06 -23.66 -19.04
CA ILE A 164 -3.87 -23.10 -17.69
C ILE A 164 -5.19 -23.15 -16.97
N ASP A 165 -5.25 -23.91 -15.88
CA ASP A 165 -6.43 -23.97 -15.03
C ASP A 165 -6.29 -23.00 -13.85
N TYR A 166 -6.96 -21.87 -13.92
CA TYR A 166 -6.84 -20.80 -12.91
C TYR A 166 -7.48 -21.15 -11.56
N ARG A 167 -8.26 -22.24 -11.43
CA ARG A 167 -8.78 -22.71 -10.14
C ARG A 167 -7.66 -23.07 -9.17
N ASP A 168 -6.50 -23.52 -9.69
CA ASP A 168 -5.35 -23.92 -8.91
C ASP A 168 -4.43 -22.76 -8.50
N TRP A 169 -4.79 -21.52 -8.90
CA TRP A 169 -4.03 -20.30 -8.60
C TRP A 169 -4.55 -19.52 -7.40
N HIS A 170 -5.62 -19.97 -6.75
CA HIS A 170 -6.27 -19.28 -5.65
C HIS A 170 -7.14 -20.22 -4.79
N ILE A 171 -7.54 -19.74 -3.61
CA ILE A 171 -8.34 -20.53 -2.66
C ILE A 171 -9.76 -20.86 -3.20
N PRO A 172 -10.56 -19.87 -3.70
CA PRO A 172 -11.90 -20.19 -4.21
C PRO A 172 -11.84 -20.92 -5.55
N LEU A 173 -12.69 -21.94 -5.75
CA LEU A 173 -12.78 -22.68 -7.01
C LEU A 173 -13.12 -21.77 -8.20
N GLY A 174 -14.06 -20.86 -8.03
CA GLY A 174 -14.46 -19.91 -9.06
C GLY A 174 -14.34 -18.47 -8.58
N ARG A 175 -14.14 -17.54 -9.53
CA ARG A 175 -13.98 -16.09 -9.27
C ARG A 175 -14.75 -15.27 -10.29
N ARG A 176 -15.08 -14.03 -9.90
CA ARG A 176 -15.58 -13.01 -10.84
C ARG A 176 -14.50 -12.70 -11.87
N PHE A 177 -14.92 -12.42 -13.10
CA PHE A 177 -14.03 -11.98 -14.18
C PHE A 177 -13.59 -10.51 -13.97
N ARG A 178 -12.76 -10.28 -12.96
CA ARG A 178 -12.29 -8.93 -12.57
C ARG A 178 -11.39 -8.28 -13.63
N ALA A 179 -10.68 -9.10 -14.41
CA ALA A 179 -9.81 -8.59 -15.47
C ALA A 179 -10.58 -7.79 -16.54
N LEU A 180 -11.86 -8.07 -16.77
CA LEU A 180 -12.67 -7.35 -17.76
C LEU A 180 -12.80 -5.87 -17.42
N LYS A 181 -13.12 -5.53 -16.15
CA LYS A 181 -13.24 -4.12 -15.75
C LYS A 181 -11.88 -3.39 -15.77
N LEU A 182 -10.80 -4.07 -15.40
CA LEU A 182 -9.45 -3.53 -15.55
C LEU A 182 -9.11 -3.27 -17.02
N TRP A 183 -9.46 -4.21 -17.91
CA TRP A 183 -9.28 -4.04 -19.35
C TRP A 183 -10.02 -2.82 -19.88
N PHE A 184 -11.30 -2.59 -19.48
CA PHE A 184 -12.05 -1.40 -19.86
C PHE A 184 -11.37 -0.11 -19.39
N VAL A 185 -10.86 -0.05 -18.17
CA VAL A 185 -10.11 1.11 -17.65
C VAL A 185 -8.85 1.36 -18.49
N ILE A 186 -8.05 0.33 -18.76
CA ILE A 186 -6.84 0.45 -19.57
C ILE A 186 -7.19 0.89 -21.02
N ARG A 187 -8.28 0.35 -21.59
CA ARG A 187 -8.73 0.74 -22.94
C ARG A 187 -9.27 2.16 -23.00
N HIS A 188 -9.95 2.62 -21.94
CA HIS A 188 -10.53 3.96 -21.87
C HIS A 188 -9.45 5.04 -21.73
N TYR A 189 -8.55 4.91 -20.76
CA TYR A 189 -7.52 5.92 -20.49
C TYR A 189 -6.28 5.76 -21.38
N GLY A 190 -5.93 4.53 -21.76
CA GLY A 190 -4.62 4.21 -22.31
C GLY A 190 -3.50 4.43 -21.30
N VAL A 191 -2.27 4.11 -21.69
CA VAL A 191 -1.10 4.30 -20.82
C VAL A 191 -0.86 5.78 -20.55
N GLU A 192 -0.98 6.63 -21.55
CA GLU A 192 -0.70 8.07 -21.41
C GLU A 192 -1.78 8.77 -20.57
N GLY A 193 -3.05 8.38 -20.68
CA GLY A 193 -4.10 8.92 -19.81
C GLY A 193 -3.91 8.52 -18.35
N LEU A 194 -3.53 7.27 -18.08
CA LEU A 194 -3.21 6.83 -16.72
C LEU A 194 -1.99 7.59 -16.17
N ARG A 195 -0.94 7.77 -16.96
CA ARG A 195 0.25 8.57 -16.57
C ARG A 195 -0.12 10.02 -16.28
N HIS A 196 -0.94 10.62 -17.12
CA HIS A 196 -1.41 11.99 -16.93
C HIS A 196 -2.08 12.14 -15.57
N HIS A 197 -3.09 11.32 -15.26
CA HIS A 197 -3.79 11.40 -13.97
C HIS A 197 -2.88 11.17 -12.77
N VAL A 198 -1.97 10.20 -12.83
CA VAL A 198 -1.02 9.95 -11.74
C VAL A 198 -0.12 11.18 -11.51
N ARG A 199 0.40 11.78 -12.58
CA ARG A 199 1.24 12.99 -12.50
C ARG A 199 0.50 14.17 -11.91
N GLU A 200 -0.74 14.42 -12.37
CA GLU A 200 -1.59 15.49 -11.84
C GLU A 200 -1.88 15.29 -10.35
N HIS A 201 -2.25 14.08 -9.94
CA HIS A 201 -2.49 13.79 -8.53
C HIS A 201 -1.26 14.03 -7.65
N VAL A 202 -0.07 13.65 -8.12
CA VAL A 202 1.18 13.92 -7.41
C VAL A 202 1.51 15.41 -7.41
N ALA A 203 1.29 16.12 -8.52
CA ALA A 203 1.51 17.58 -8.60
C ALA A 203 0.58 18.34 -7.64
N TRP A 204 -0.70 17.96 -7.61
CA TRP A 204 -1.67 18.57 -6.69
C TRP A 204 -1.36 18.26 -5.22
N ALA A 205 -0.85 17.05 -4.93
CA ALA A 205 -0.41 16.71 -3.58
C ALA A 205 0.78 17.57 -3.14
N ARG A 206 1.74 17.83 -4.02
CA ARG A 206 2.87 18.73 -3.75
C ARG A 206 2.38 20.17 -3.54
N SER A 207 1.49 20.67 -4.40
CA SER A 207 0.91 22.00 -4.25
C SER A 207 0.12 22.15 -2.93
N PHE A 208 -0.58 21.10 -2.48
CA PHE A 208 -1.24 21.09 -1.17
C PHE A 208 -0.22 21.10 -0.03
N ALA A 209 0.84 20.28 -0.12
CA ALA A 209 1.91 20.27 0.88
C ALA A 209 2.65 21.59 0.98
N ASP A 210 2.90 22.28 -0.14
CA ASP A 210 3.50 23.63 -0.14
C ASP A 210 2.64 24.61 0.64
N ARG A 211 1.32 24.53 0.53
CA ARG A 211 0.39 25.37 1.30
C ARG A 211 0.44 25.05 2.79
N VAL A 212 0.54 23.76 3.15
CA VAL A 212 0.73 23.34 4.55
C VAL A 212 2.00 23.95 5.13
N VAL A 213 3.13 23.84 4.42
CA VAL A 213 4.44 24.35 4.87
C VAL A 213 4.46 25.88 4.97
N MET A 214 3.74 26.58 4.07
CA MET A 214 3.67 28.05 4.09
C MET A 214 2.74 28.60 5.20
N HIS A 215 1.88 27.77 5.78
CA HIS A 215 0.97 28.22 6.83
C HIS A 215 1.63 28.08 8.21
N PRO A 216 1.65 29.12 9.05
CA PRO A 216 2.39 29.12 10.32
C PRO A 216 1.89 28.08 11.34
N ASP A 217 0.62 27.69 11.25
CA ASP A 217 -0.03 26.82 12.24
C ASP A 217 -0.13 25.35 11.79
N PHE A 218 0.44 25.00 10.63
CA PHE A 218 0.43 23.62 10.13
C PHE A 218 1.84 23.11 9.87
N GLU A 219 1.99 21.80 9.94
CA GLU A 219 3.22 21.09 9.62
C GLU A 219 2.95 19.78 8.85
N LEU A 220 3.90 19.35 8.04
CA LEU A 220 3.89 18.01 7.46
C LEU A 220 4.35 17.00 8.51
N SER A 221 3.66 15.87 8.60
CA SER A 221 3.93 14.82 9.58
C SER A 221 4.60 13.57 8.99
N ALA A 222 4.79 13.52 7.67
CA ALA A 222 5.48 12.43 6.98
C ALA A 222 6.02 12.90 5.63
N PRO A 223 7.00 12.20 5.04
CA PRO A 223 7.46 12.45 3.67
C PRO A 223 6.33 12.31 2.65
N LEU A 224 6.45 13.03 1.53
CA LEU A 224 5.49 13.02 0.42
C LEU A 224 6.11 12.42 -0.85
N PRO A 225 6.29 11.10 -0.94
CA PRO A 225 6.84 10.48 -2.15
C PRO A 225 5.86 10.51 -3.33
N LEU A 226 4.55 10.43 -3.08
CA LEU A 226 3.51 10.38 -4.10
C LEU A 226 2.32 11.30 -3.80
N ASN A 227 1.13 10.78 -3.53
CA ASN A 227 -0.13 11.51 -3.55
C ASN A 227 -0.90 11.55 -2.21
N LEU A 228 -0.29 11.09 -1.12
CA LEU A 228 -0.86 11.16 0.22
C LEU A 228 -0.11 12.20 1.04
N VAL A 229 -0.77 13.30 1.38
CA VAL A 229 -0.23 14.33 2.27
C VAL A 229 -0.68 14.04 3.69
N CYS A 230 0.28 13.82 4.58
CA CYS A 230 0.10 13.69 6.03
C CYS A 230 0.50 15.00 6.70
N PHE A 231 -0.43 15.64 7.38
CA PHE A 231 -0.22 16.97 7.97
C PHE A 231 -1.03 17.12 9.26
N ARG A 232 -0.65 18.10 10.06
CA ARG A 232 -1.38 18.43 11.30
C ARG A 232 -1.30 19.91 11.63
N HIS A 233 -2.26 20.37 12.41
CA HIS A 233 -2.21 21.66 13.06
C HIS A 233 -1.37 21.56 14.34
N ILE A 234 -0.46 22.51 14.58
CA ILE A 234 0.51 22.49 15.69
C ILE A 234 -0.11 22.65 17.08
N ALA A 235 -1.35 23.15 17.17
CA ALA A 235 -2.07 23.29 18.45
C ALA A 235 -2.46 21.94 19.10
N GLY A 236 -2.18 20.82 18.46
CA GLY A 236 -2.34 19.50 19.04
C GLY A 236 -3.59 18.75 18.62
N ASP A 237 -3.82 17.60 19.26
CA ASP A 237 -4.80 16.61 18.84
C ASP A 237 -6.26 17.10 18.87
N GLU A 238 -6.61 17.94 19.85
CA GLU A 238 -7.96 18.49 19.97
C GLU A 238 -8.33 19.33 18.72
N MET A 239 -7.41 20.20 18.26
CA MET A 239 -7.62 20.99 17.06
C MET A 239 -7.67 20.11 15.81
N ASN A 240 -6.81 19.12 15.70
CA ASN A 240 -6.81 18.18 14.57
C ASN A 240 -8.12 17.37 14.50
N GLN A 241 -8.63 16.93 15.65
CA GLN A 241 -9.94 16.25 15.72
C GLN A 241 -11.07 17.22 15.35
N HIS A 242 -11.03 18.47 15.83
CA HIS A 242 -12.03 19.50 15.48
C HIS A 242 -12.05 19.78 13.97
N ILE A 243 -10.88 19.91 13.34
CA ILE A 243 -10.76 20.08 11.88
C ILE A 243 -11.40 18.89 11.16
N LEU A 244 -11.05 17.67 11.57
CA LEU A 244 -11.55 16.43 10.97
C LEU A 244 -13.08 16.36 11.03
N ASP A 245 -13.65 16.59 12.21
CA ASP A 245 -15.09 16.49 12.46
C ASP A 245 -15.86 17.58 11.70
N SER A 246 -15.35 18.81 11.71
CA SER A 246 -15.98 19.95 11.03
C SER A 246 -15.97 19.78 9.51
N VAL A 247 -14.85 19.37 8.95
CA VAL A 247 -14.69 19.15 7.50
C VAL A 247 -15.57 17.98 7.04
N ASN A 248 -15.52 16.84 7.73
CA ASN A 248 -16.30 15.67 7.37
C ASN A 248 -17.80 15.87 7.61
N GLY A 249 -18.18 16.60 8.65
CA GLY A 249 -19.57 16.96 8.97
C GLY A 249 -20.21 17.89 7.93
N SER A 250 -19.42 18.62 7.14
CA SER A 250 -19.93 19.51 6.08
C SER A 250 -20.57 18.75 4.90
N GLY A 251 -20.20 17.48 4.68
CA GLY A 251 -20.62 16.68 3.55
C GLY A 251 -20.02 17.11 2.19
N GLU A 252 -19.12 18.10 2.17
CA GLU A 252 -18.55 18.64 0.94
C GLU A 252 -17.18 18.07 0.58
N MET A 253 -16.46 17.53 1.59
CA MET A 253 -15.22 16.78 1.44
C MET A 253 -15.09 15.78 2.57
N TYR A 254 -14.16 14.83 2.40
CA TYR A 254 -13.88 13.83 3.43
C TYR A 254 -12.37 13.68 3.61
N LEU A 255 -11.90 13.85 4.84
CA LEU A 255 -10.55 13.56 5.26
C LEU A 255 -10.53 12.28 6.10
N THR A 256 -9.45 11.55 6.02
CA THR A 256 -9.13 10.49 6.98
C THR A 256 -8.05 10.98 7.94
N HIS A 257 -7.82 10.22 8.99
CA HIS A 257 -6.72 10.47 9.92
C HIS A 257 -5.97 9.18 10.23
N THR A 258 -4.82 9.33 10.84
CA THR A 258 -4.02 8.26 11.44
C THR A 258 -3.37 8.80 12.70
N LYS A 259 -2.62 7.94 13.40
CA LYS A 259 -1.68 8.38 14.43
C LYS A 259 -0.26 8.10 13.96
N LEU A 260 0.58 9.12 14.01
CA LEU A 260 2.02 9.01 13.82
C LEU A 260 2.68 9.56 15.10
N ASP A 261 3.58 8.79 15.69
CA ASP A 261 4.26 9.12 16.95
C ASP A 261 3.30 9.52 18.08
N GLY A 262 2.16 8.84 18.13
CA GLY A 262 1.11 9.07 19.12
C GLY A 262 0.17 10.25 18.84
N ASN A 263 0.47 11.11 17.86
CA ASN A 263 -0.29 12.30 17.51
C ASN A 263 -1.33 12.03 16.41
N ILE A 264 -2.48 12.72 16.47
CA ILE A 264 -3.46 12.70 15.38
C ILE A 264 -2.89 13.47 14.17
N VAL A 265 -2.87 12.80 13.03
CA VAL A 265 -2.39 13.32 11.75
C VAL A 265 -3.52 13.24 10.73
N LEU A 266 -3.83 14.35 10.09
CA LEU A 266 -4.80 14.43 9.00
C LEU A 266 -4.17 13.89 7.71
N ARG A 267 -4.98 13.21 6.91
CA ARG A 267 -4.51 12.56 5.68
C ARG A 267 -5.35 13.01 4.49
N MET A 268 -4.70 13.72 3.56
CA MET A 268 -5.27 14.12 2.27
C MET A 268 -4.75 13.17 1.18
N SER A 269 -5.59 12.20 0.80
CA SER A 269 -5.27 11.25 -0.28
C SER A 269 -5.86 11.74 -1.60
N ILE A 270 -5.01 12.13 -2.54
CA ILE A 270 -5.40 12.74 -3.83
C ILE A 270 -5.29 11.68 -4.92
N GLY A 271 -6.41 11.07 -5.31
CA GLY A 271 -6.36 9.94 -6.26
C GLY A 271 -7.72 9.57 -6.85
N GLY A 272 -8.75 10.37 -6.62
CA GLY A 272 -10.09 10.12 -7.15
C GLY A 272 -10.21 10.44 -8.64
N THR A 273 -11.03 9.70 -9.36
CA THR A 273 -11.28 9.88 -10.80
C THR A 273 -11.78 11.29 -11.16
N ASN A 274 -12.57 11.90 -10.24
CA ASN A 274 -13.15 13.22 -10.42
C ASN A 274 -12.40 14.32 -9.66
N THR A 275 -11.24 14.02 -9.09
CA THR A 275 -10.43 15.02 -8.40
C THR A 275 -9.87 16.01 -9.42
N THR A 276 -9.90 17.29 -9.05
CA THR A 276 -9.35 18.39 -9.84
C THR A 276 -8.47 19.27 -8.96
N GLU A 277 -7.61 20.08 -9.57
CA GLU A 277 -6.79 21.07 -8.87
C GLU A 277 -7.65 22.03 -8.05
N SER A 278 -8.79 22.47 -8.63
CA SER A 278 -9.75 23.34 -7.94
C SER A 278 -10.31 22.67 -6.68
N ALA A 279 -10.67 21.38 -6.75
CA ALA A 279 -11.17 20.65 -5.58
C ALA A 279 -10.12 20.56 -4.47
N VAL A 280 -8.85 20.30 -4.82
CA VAL A 280 -7.74 20.27 -3.85
C VAL A 280 -7.50 21.65 -3.24
N THR A 281 -7.55 22.72 -4.03
CA THR A 281 -7.45 24.10 -3.53
C THR A 281 -8.61 24.45 -2.59
N GLN A 282 -9.84 24.11 -2.95
CA GLN A 282 -11.02 24.34 -2.11
C GLN A 282 -10.93 23.55 -0.80
N ALA A 283 -10.40 22.34 -0.83
CA ALA A 283 -10.19 21.54 0.38
C ALA A 283 -9.27 22.25 1.37
N TRP A 284 -8.14 22.80 0.91
CA TRP A 284 -7.26 23.60 1.75
C TRP A 284 -7.96 24.82 2.34
N ASN A 285 -8.65 25.61 1.51
CA ASN A 285 -9.35 26.81 1.96
C ASN A 285 -10.41 26.50 3.04
N ARG A 286 -11.08 25.35 2.94
CA ARG A 286 -12.06 24.90 3.95
C ARG A 286 -11.39 24.52 5.26
N ILE A 287 -10.24 23.84 5.21
CA ILE A 287 -9.47 23.48 6.40
C ILE A 287 -9.06 24.75 7.14
N VAL A 288 -8.49 25.73 6.45
CA VAL A 288 -8.09 27.02 7.04
C VAL A 288 -9.31 27.75 7.62
N ALA A 289 -10.43 27.80 6.89
CA ALA A 289 -11.65 28.46 7.38
C ALA A 289 -12.25 27.82 8.65
N VAL A 290 -11.99 26.54 8.92
CA VAL A 290 -12.37 25.90 10.19
C VAL A 290 -11.50 26.42 11.32
N VAL A 291 -10.18 26.53 11.10
CA VAL A 291 -9.22 27.02 12.09
C VAL A 291 -9.51 28.48 12.43
N ASP A 292 -9.70 29.35 11.42
CA ASP A 292 -10.00 30.78 11.61
C ASP A 292 -11.26 30.99 12.47
N ARG A 293 -12.29 30.17 12.30
CA ARG A 293 -13.52 30.24 13.10
C ARG A 293 -13.35 29.73 14.54
N ALA A 294 -12.40 28.82 14.76
CA ALA A 294 -12.13 28.32 16.11
C ALA A 294 -11.27 29.31 16.94
N ALA A 295 -10.58 30.24 16.27
CA ALA A 295 -9.75 31.26 16.90
C ALA A 295 -10.53 32.50 17.36
N VAL A 296 -11.83 32.64 17.00
CA VAL A 296 -12.77 33.72 17.36
C VAL A 296 -13.68 33.26 18.48
#